data_53bf90f3a8054d1e9b2298d36d383c76
#
_entry.id   53bf90f3a8054d1e9b2298d36d383c76
#
_cell.length_a   1.000
_cell.length_b   1.000
_cell.length_c   1.000
_cell.angle_alpha   90.00
_cell.angle_beta   90.00
_cell.angle_gamma   90.00
#
_symmetry.space_group_name_H-M   'P 1'
#
loop_
_entity.id
_entity.type
_entity.pdbx_description
1 polymer ?
#
loop_
_entity_poly.entity_id
_entity_poly.type
_entity_poly.pdbx_seq_one_letter_code
_entity_poly.pdbx_strand_id
1 'polypeptide(L)'
;MKKFYLFCLTLVSLGFATDVSSETLSEMEQRIGQMGVVELQDRRAYLLQEQESTQNPSRLKEIAAELSTIQKALVALVGAAVIANITDDGYNDNVPPVITILGDNPATHELGETYTDAGATAFDVFHGDTPVSSSGTVDTSTVGSYTITYTATDLDGNTATATRTVNVVDTTAPAITVLGDNPATAEYGSASYTDAGATATDASGDVTVVTTGDDAVDTDNLDGTYTVTYTSTDPSDNVGTATRVVNVLDTTVPVFTSSSTFVVDEGATNVGTVTATDLQAIEFTLSGSDDLEITTAGVLTFVSPADYEAQSDDPVQLPYDGSTYDITATVTATDASDNAGTQIITVSIRDVGGIDDNPETGTATNTATGTGTGTGTGTGTGTGTGTGTGTGTGTGTGTGTGTGTGTGTGTGT
;
A
#
# COMPACT_ATOMS: atom_id res chain seq x y z
N MET A 1 65.51 -53.03 16.77
CA MET A 1 64.25 -53.77 16.60
C MET A 1 63.89 -54.69 17.76
N LYS A 2 64.77 -55.50 18.33
CA LYS A 2 64.40 -56.38 19.45
C LYS A 2 64.15 -55.67 20.80
N LYS A 3 64.78 -54.52 21.07
CA LYS A 3 64.49 -53.67 22.24
C LYS A 3 63.15 -52.92 22.15
N PHE A 4 62.73 -52.59 20.97
CA PHE A 4 61.44 -51.91 20.70
C PHE A 4 60.25 -52.84 20.91
N TYR A 5 60.36 -54.12 20.58
CA TYR A 5 59.29 -55.12 20.82
C TYR A 5 59.09 -55.43 22.30
N LEU A 6 60.17 -55.36 23.09
CA LEU A 6 60.09 -55.63 24.55
C LEU A 6 59.46 -54.41 25.27
N PHE A 7 59.68 -53.21 24.77
CA PHE A 7 59.10 -51.99 25.31
C PHE A 7 57.58 -51.89 25.01
N CYS A 8 57.13 -52.25 23.84
CA CYS A 8 55.69 -52.37 23.53
C CYS A 8 55.01 -53.43 24.40
N LEU A 9 55.70 -54.56 24.74
CA LEU A 9 55.05 -55.62 25.56
C LEU A 9 54.90 -55.21 27.02
N THR A 10 55.79 -54.36 27.55
CA THR A 10 55.68 -53.83 28.91
C THR A 10 54.64 -52.74 29.06
N LEU A 11 54.38 -51.95 28.03
CA LEU A 11 53.28 -50.98 28.02
C LEU A 11 51.90 -51.65 27.99
N VAL A 12 51.80 -52.83 27.32
CA VAL A 12 50.56 -53.64 27.33
C VAL A 12 50.29 -54.24 28.72
N SER A 13 51.31 -54.50 29.50
CA SER A 13 51.15 -55.03 30.87
C SER A 13 50.80 -53.97 31.93
N LEU A 14 50.95 -52.68 31.59
CA LEU A 14 50.58 -51.54 32.46
C LEU A 14 49.16 -51.01 32.25
N GLY A 15 48.34 -51.68 31.43
CA GLY A 15 46.95 -51.30 31.25
C GLY A 15 46.71 -50.06 30.30
N PHE A 16 47.72 -49.71 29.51
CA PHE A 16 47.63 -48.62 28.56
C PHE A 16 47.18 -49.04 27.15
N ALA A 17 46.68 -50.26 27.03
CA ALA A 17 46.16 -50.73 25.75
C ALA A 17 44.66 -50.66 25.74
N THR A 18 44.19 -49.97 24.74
CA THR A 18 42.88 -50.02 24.15
C THR A 18 41.79 -49.16 24.79
N ASP A 19 41.26 -48.34 23.94
CA ASP A 19 39.98 -47.65 24.04
C ASP A 19 39.95 -46.29 24.78
N VAL A 20 40.66 -45.29 24.20
CA VAL A 20 40.58 -43.90 24.64
C VAL A 20 39.41 -43.14 23.90
N SER A 21 38.55 -43.84 23.19
CA SER A 21 37.49 -43.22 22.39
C SER A 21 36.33 -42.63 23.17
N SER A 22 36.35 -42.71 24.52
CA SER A 22 35.30 -42.17 25.37
C SER A 22 35.75 -41.49 26.67
N GLU A 23 37.08 -41.34 26.91
CA GLU A 23 37.60 -40.67 28.10
C GLU A 23 37.28 -39.15 28.03
N THR A 24 36.65 -38.61 29.06
CA THR A 24 36.41 -37.19 29.19
C THR A 24 37.72 -36.44 29.50
N LEU A 25 37.80 -35.12 29.16
CA LEU A 25 38.96 -34.28 29.49
C LEU A 25 39.29 -34.32 31.00
N SER A 26 38.31 -34.36 31.87
CA SER A 26 38.47 -34.44 33.32
C SER A 26 39.08 -35.78 33.79
N GLU A 27 38.67 -36.90 33.19
CA GLU A 27 39.24 -38.22 33.50
C GLU A 27 40.68 -38.33 33.00
N MET A 28 40.97 -37.76 31.85
CA MET A 28 42.31 -37.66 31.32
C MET A 28 43.25 -36.80 32.20
N GLU A 29 42.80 -35.64 32.66
CA GLU A 29 43.56 -34.79 33.58
C GLU A 29 43.83 -35.47 34.91
N GLN A 30 42.85 -36.20 35.45
CA GLN A 30 43.02 -36.97 36.69
C GLN A 30 44.01 -38.11 36.52
N ARG A 31 43.97 -38.85 35.42
CA ARG A 31 44.91 -39.94 35.10
C ARG A 31 46.33 -39.42 34.93
N ILE A 32 46.53 -38.35 34.17
CA ILE A 32 47.83 -37.73 33.96
C ILE A 32 48.40 -37.17 35.25
N GLY A 33 47.59 -36.57 36.11
CA GLY A 33 47.99 -36.04 37.41
C GLY A 33 48.52 -37.09 38.40
N GLN A 34 48.29 -38.37 38.14
CA GLN A 34 48.79 -39.49 38.97
C GLN A 34 50.09 -40.12 38.42
N MET A 35 50.52 -39.72 37.22
CA MET A 35 51.71 -40.30 36.57
C MET A 35 52.99 -39.63 37.07
N GLY A 36 54.03 -40.43 37.17
CA GLY A 36 55.38 -39.94 37.47
C GLY A 36 56.08 -39.34 36.22
N VAL A 37 57.18 -38.65 36.43
CA VAL A 37 57.93 -37.97 35.35
C VAL A 37 58.30 -38.91 34.19
N VAL A 38 58.80 -40.08 34.48
CA VAL A 38 59.19 -41.07 33.45
C VAL A 38 58.00 -41.57 32.66
N GLU A 39 56.87 -41.86 33.36
CA GLU A 39 55.66 -42.30 32.70
C GLU A 39 55.03 -41.23 31.82
N LEU A 40 55.07 -39.96 32.23
CA LEU A 40 54.65 -38.84 31.44
C LEU A 40 55.47 -38.61 30.19
N GLN A 41 56.79 -38.77 30.29
CA GLN A 41 57.71 -38.69 29.16
C GLN A 41 57.51 -39.82 28.15
N ASP A 42 57.32 -41.05 28.66
CA ASP A 42 57.03 -42.20 27.79
C ASP A 42 55.69 -42.06 27.08
N ARG A 43 54.66 -41.58 27.78
CA ARG A 43 53.33 -41.32 27.19
C ARG A 43 53.38 -40.21 26.15
N ARG A 44 54.12 -39.15 26.43
CA ARG A 44 54.36 -38.06 25.47
C ARG A 44 55.04 -38.57 24.19
N ALA A 45 56.09 -39.38 24.32
CA ALA A 45 56.77 -39.95 23.17
C ALA A 45 55.89 -40.84 22.32
N TYR A 46 55.00 -41.61 22.98
CA TYR A 46 54.04 -42.46 22.28
C TYR A 46 53.04 -41.62 21.49
N LEU A 47 52.45 -40.56 22.10
CA LEU A 47 51.48 -39.68 21.43
C LEU A 47 52.06 -38.93 20.28
N LEU A 48 53.30 -38.50 20.37
CA LEU A 48 54.01 -37.86 19.25
C LEU A 48 54.19 -38.80 18.05
N GLN A 49 54.51 -40.07 18.31
CA GLN A 49 54.60 -41.08 17.24
C GLN A 49 53.23 -41.42 16.65
N GLU A 50 52.19 -41.44 17.47
CA GLU A 50 50.82 -41.65 17.00
C GLU A 50 50.32 -40.48 16.17
N GLN A 51 50.66 -39.24 16.54
CA GLN A 51 50.36 -38.03 15.80
C GLN A 51 50.96 -38.04 14.38
N GLU A 52 52.21 -38.51 14.22
CA GLU A 52 52.85 -38.63 12.89
C GLU A 52 52.17 -39.69 12.02
N SER A 53 51.50 -40.68 12.59
CA SER A 53 50.96 -41.82 11.87
C SER A 53 49.45 -41.73 11.60
N THR A 54 48.73 -40.92 12.35
CA THR A 54 47.26 -40.78 12.20
C THR A 54 46.87 -39.62 11.30
N GLN A 55 45.85 -39.86 10.47
CA GLN A 55 45.20 -38.81 9.64
C GLN A 55 43.76 -38.52 10.09
N ASN A 56 43.32 -39.10 11.21
CA ASN A 56 41.99 -38.88 11.75
C ASN A 56 41.92 -37.56 12.52
N PRO A 57 41.14 -36.55 12.03
CA PRO A 57 41.08 -35.22 12.66
C PRO A 57 40.59 -35.25 14.12
N SER A 58 39.64 -36.11 14.45
CA SER A 58 39.15 -36.25 15.84
C SER A 58 40.22 -36.80 16.76
N ARG A 59 40.98 -37.79 16.29
CA ARG A 59 42.07 -38.38 17.04
C ARG A 59 43.25 -37.42 17.21
N LEU A 60 43.58 -36.63 16.21
CA LEU A 60 44.55 -35.55 16.31
C LEU A 60 44.20 -34.52 17.38
N LYS A 61 42.93 -34.15 17.48
CA LYS A 61 42.46 -33.22 18.51
C LYS A 61 42.57 -33.79 19.92
N GLU A 62 42.28 -35.10 20.10
CA GLU A 62 42.42 -35.81 21.38
C GLU A 62 43.91 -35.88 21.76
N ILE A 63 44.78 -36.28 20.86
CA ILE A 63 46.24 -36.32 21.07
C ILE A 63 46.78 -34.94 21.48
N ALA A 64 46.35 -33.87 20.81
CA ALA A 64 46.77 -32.53 21.14
C ALA A 64 46.34 -32.12 22.57
N ALA A 65 45.09 -32.43 22.97
CA ALA A 65 44.60 -32.16 24.33
C ALA A 65 45.40 -32.94 25.39
N GLU A 66 45.70 -34.21 25.13
CA GLU A 66 46.48 -35.05 26.05
C GLU A 66 47.90 -34.58 26.18
N LEU A 67 48.59 -34.21 25.07
CA LEU A 67 49.92 -33.66 25.08
C LEU A 67 50.03 -32.36 25.86
N SER A 68 49.06 -31.45 25.73
CA SER A 68 49.01 -30.20 26.49
C SER A 68 48.88 -30.49 28.02
N THR A 69 48.07 -31.47 28.38
CA THR A 69 47.90 -31.87 29.81
C THR A 69 49.14 -32.51 30.38
N ILE A 70 49.81 -33.36 29.61
CA ILE A 70 51.12 -33.98 30.01
C ILE A 70 52.15 -32.90 30.22
N GLN A 71 52.24 -31.91 29.31
CA GLN A 71 53.20 -30.82 29.45
C GLN A 71 52.95 -30.00 30.72
N LYS A 72 51.71 -29.67 31.05
CA LYS A 72 51.36 -28.99 32.30
C LYS A 72 51.74 -29.84 33.56
N ALA A 73 51.52 -31.14 33.50
CA ALA A 73 51.85 -32.05 34.58
C ALA A 73 53.38 -32.18 34.80
N LEU A 74 54.16 -32.25 33.72
CA LEU A 74 55.62 -32.23 33.75
C LEU A 74 56.16 -30.94 34.36
N VAL A 75 55.59 -29.76 33.96
CA VAL A 75 55.96 -28.47 34.56
C VAL A 75 55.68 -28.45 36.06
N ALA A 76 54.54 -28.99 36.47
CA ALA A 76 54.14 -29.01 37.88
C ALA A 76 55.03 -29.93 38.73
N LEU A 77 55.46 -31.10 38.19
CA LEU A 77 56.26 -32.07 38.88
C LEU A 77 57.76 -31.74 39.00
N VAL A 78 58.30 -31.10 37.96
CA VAL A 78 59.76 -30.92 37.88
C VAL A 78 60.18 -29.45 37.98
N GLY A 79 59.25 -28.54 37.87
CA GLY A 79 59.47 -27.09 37.85
C GLY A 79 60.07 -26.60 36.52
N ALA A 80 59.78 -25.33 36.20
CA ALA A 80 60.14 -24.74 34.89
C ALA A 80 61.65 -24.80 34.60
N ALA A 81 62.52 -24.70 35.64
CA ALA A 81 63.97 -24.73 35.45
C ALA A 81 64.55 -26.10 35.07
N VAL A 82 63.89 -27.19 35.45
CA VAL A 82 64.32 -28.56 35.12
C VAL A 82 63.79 -28.99 33.76
N ILE A 83 62.66 -28.44 33.33
CA ILE A 83 62.11 -28.68 32.00
C ILE A 83 62.98 -27.94 30.95
N ALA A 84 63.40 -26.71 31.24
CA ALA A 84 64.36 -26.02 30.39
C ALA A 84 65.67 -26.84 30.20
N ASN A 85 66.11 -27.55 31.23
CA ASN A 85 67.28 -28.44 31.13
C ASN A 85 67.01 -29.79 30.42
N ILE A 86 65.75 -30.24 30.39
CA ILE A 86 65.36 -31.44 29.63
C ILE A 86 65.12 -31.12 28.16
N THR A 87 64.83 -29.86 27.82
CA THR A 87 64.74 -29.38 26.46
C THR A 87 66.09 -28.99 25.85
N ASP A 88 67.14 -28.80 26.71
CA ASP A 88 68.50 -28.38 26.28
C ASP A 88 69.43 -29.55 25.94
N ASP A 89 68.91 -30.77 25.75
CA ASP A 89 69.71 -31.92 25.25
C ASP A 89 69.99 -31.81 23.73
N GLY A 90 69.96 -30.60 23.16
CA GLY A 90 70.19 -30.36 21.75
C GLY A 90 69.01 -30.76 20.87
N TYR A 91 67.82 -30.90 21.42
CA TYR A 91 66.60 -31.14 20.68
C TYR A 91 66.15 -29.79 20.11
N ASN A 92 66.49 -29.55 18.84
CA ASN A 92 66.02 -28.39 18.10
C ASN A 92 64.60 -28.71 17.62
N ASP A 93 63.60 -27.98 18.11
CA ASP A 93 62.26 -28.12 17.57
C ASP A 93 62.20 -27.61 16.14
N ASN A 94 61.82 -28.47 15.21
CA ASN A 94 61.63 -28.13 13.79
C ASN A 94 60.17 -28.35 13.35
N VAL A 95 59.25 -28.54 14.28
CA VAL A 95 57.86 -28.86 13.98
C VAL A 95 57.03 -27.58 14.09
N PRO A 96 56.45 -27.09 13.01
CA PRO A 96 55.59 -25.92 13.06
C PRO A 96 54.27 -26.20 13.78
N PRO A 97 53.66 -25.19 14.37
CA PRO A 97 52.32 -25.27 14.96
C PRO A 97 51.26 -25.79 13.99
N VAL A 98 50.29 -26.55 14.45
CA VAL A 98 49.14 -26.99 13.68
C VAL A 98 48.04 -25.98 13.85
N ILE A 99 47.61 -25.29 12.76
CA ILE A 99 46.52 -24.33 12.77
C ILE A 99 45.20 -25.05 12.50
N THR A 100 44.22 -24.82 13.35
CA THR A 100 42.84 -25.27 13.17
C THR A 100 41.94 -24.06 12.91
N ILE A 101 41.37 -23.96 11.72
CA ILE A 101 40.44 -22.90 11.35
C ILE A 101 39.11 -23.18 12.02
N LEU A 102 38.51 -22.16 12.69
CA LEU A 102 37.24 -22.26 13.38
C LEU A 102 36.09 -21.87 12.42
N GLY A 103 34.99 -22.63 12.47
CA GLY A 103 33.86 -22.43 11.56
C GLY A 103 34.11 -22.91 10.13
N ASP A 104 33.29 -22.46 9.19
CA ASP A 104 33.30 -22.95 7.82
C ASP A 104 34.51 -22.45 7.02
N ASN A 105 35.01 -23.34 6.15
CA ASN A 105 36.06 -23.03 5.17
C ASN A 105 35.84 -23.88 3.89
N PRO A 106 35.38 -23.32 2.75
CA PRO A 106 35.06 -21.90 2.56
C PRO A 106 33.83 -21.44 3.36
N ALA A 107 33.86 -20.20 3.85
CA ALA A 107 32.72 -19.51 4.43
C ALA A 107 31.94 -18.78 3.32
N THR A 108 30.61 -18.73 3.44
CA THR A 108 29.74 -17.92 2.58
C THR A 108 29.22 -16.73 3.39
N HIS A 109 29.21 -15.56 2.77
CA HIS A 109 28.75 -14.32 3.40
C HIS A 109 27.90 -13.50 2.45
N GLU A 110 26.83 -12.90 2.95
CA GLU A 110 25.91 -12.09 2.15
C GLU A 110 26.49 -10.70 1.87
N LEU A 111 26.29 -10.20 0.65
CA LEU A 111 26.70 -8.87 0.22
C LEU A 111 26.06 -7.80 1.10
N GLY A 112 26.84 -6.78 1.48
CA GLY A 112 26.37 -5.64 2.28
C GLY A 112 26.29 -5.91 3.78
N GLU A 113 26.34 -7.16 4.23
CA GLU A 113 26.30 -7.51 5.64
C GLU A 113 27.69 -7.38 6.29
N THR A 114 27.72 -7.27 7.63
CA THR A 114 28.99 -7.16 8.36
C THR A 114 29.62 -8.54 8.57
N TYR A 115 30.79 -8.78 7.99
CA TYR A 115 31.53 -10.02 8.18
C TYR A 115 32.30 -10.01 9.52
N THR A 116 32.17 -11.10 10.27
CA THR A 116 32.96 -11.37 11.47
C THR A 116 33.68 -12.69 11.31
N ASP A 117 35.03 -12.66 11.31
CA ASP A 117 35.83 -13.87 11.19
C ASP A 117 35.75 -14.73 12.45
N ALA A 118 35.49 -16.02 12.28
CA ALA A 118 35.45 -16.98 13.40
C ALA A 118 36.87 -17.29 13.96
N GLY A 119 37.90 -16.88 13.21
CA GLY A 119 39.28 -17.05 13.63
C GLY A 119 39.86 -18.46 13.47
N ALA A 120 41.00 -18.68 14.08
CA ALA A 120 41.65 -19.97 14.14
C ALA A 120 42.40 -20.15 15.47
N THR A 121 42.69 -21.39 15.83
CA THR A 121 43.56 -21.75 16.93
C THR A 121 44.78 -22.45 16.40
N ALA A 122 45.89 -22.40 17.13
CA ALA A 122 47.09 -23.16 16.78
C ALA A 122 47.63 -23.86 18.03
N PHE A 123 48.14 -25.04 17.81
CA PHE A 123 48.80 -25.88 18.85
C PHE A 123 50.11 -26.43 18.34
N ASP A 124 51.13 -26.22 19.10
CA ASP A 124 52.42 -26.84 18.88
C ASP A 124 52.67 -27.95 19.86
N VAL A 125 53.26 -29.05 19.40
CA VAL A 125 53.49 -30.22 20.18
C VAL A 125 54.53 -30.01 21.31
N PHE A 126 55.46 -29.11 21.12
CA PHE A 126 56.53 -28.78 22.07
C PHE A 126 56.16 -27.56 22.93
N HIS A 127 55.49 -26.56 22.33
CA HIS A 127 55.21 -25.27 22.96
C HIS A 127 53.76 -25.11 23.43
N GLY A 128 52.87 -26.03 23.04
CA GLY A 128 51.44 -25.98 23.39
C GLY A 128 50.67 -24.98 22.59
N ASP A 129 49.67 -24.29 23.22
CA ASP A 129 48.84 -23.29 22.56
C ASP A 129 49.74 -22.13 22.02
N THR A 130 49.67 -21.91 20.73
CA THR A 130 50.47 -20.90 20.01
C THR A 130 49.58 -19.77 19.54
N PRO A 131 49.97 -18.47 19.73
CA PRO A 131 49.21 -17.35 19.25
C PRO A 131 49.02 -17.38 17.74
N VAL A 132 47.83 -17.12 17.27
CA VAL A 132 47.52 -16.98 15.84
C VAL A 132 47.32 -15.51 15.49
N SER A 133 48.00 -15.05 14.46
CA SER A 133 47.74 -13.76 13.82
C SER A 133 46.97 -13.99 12.52
N SER A 134 46.10 -13.04 12.16
CA SER A 134 45.39 -13.08 10.90
C SER A 134 45.74 -11.87 10.03
N SER A 135 45.69 -12.06 8.73
CA SER A 135 45.87 -11.00 7.72
C SER A 135 44.95 -11.24 6.53
N GLY A 136 44.67 -10.19 5.80
CA GLY A 136 43.66 -10.18 4.74
C GLY A 136 42.39 -9.43 5.17
N THR A 137 41.69 -8.93 4.19
CA THR A 137 40.40 -8.19 4.38
C THR A 137 39.34 -8.80 3.49
N VAL A 138 38.14 -8.84 4.00
CA VAL A 138 36.94 -9.22 3.25
C VAL A 138 36.20 -7.92 2.92
N ASP A 139 36.11 -7.60 1.63
CA ASP A 139 35.25 -6.51 1.16
C ASP A 139 33.84 -7.03 0.97
N THR A 140 32.99 -6.71 1.93
CA THR A 140 31.59 -7.16 1.91
C THR A 140 30.69 -6.32 0.99
N SER A 141 31.24 -5.26 0.37
CA SER A 141 30.51 -4.45 -0.60
C SER A 141 30.65 -4.97 -2.04
N THR A 142 31.45 -5.99 -2.26
CA THR A 142 31.73 -6.52 -3.60
C THR A 142 31.66 -8.04 -3.61
N VAL A 143 30.82 -8.60 -4.48
CA VAL A 143 30.74 -10.05 -4.71
C VAL A 143 32.11 -10.57 -5.17
N GLY A 144 32.60 -11.61 -4.52
CA GLY A 144 33.90 -12.15 -4.82
C GLY A 144 34.37 -13.16 -3.80
N SER A 145 35.60 -13.67 -4.03
CA SER A 145 36.27 -14.61 -3.16
C SER A 145 37.47 -13.96 -2.49
N TYR A 146 37.46 -13.91 -1.19
CA TYR A 146 38.46 -13.26 -0.35
C TYR A 146 39.23 -14.29 0.46
N THR A 147 40.47 -14.00 0.80
CA THR A 147 41.30 -14.91 1.57
C THR A 147 41.77 -14.25 2.86
N ILE A 148 41.56 -14.93 3.97
CA ILE A 148 42.15 -14.60 5.26
C ILE A 148 43.24 -15.61 5.50
N THR A 149 44.46 -15.14 5.78
CA THR A 149 45.62 -15.96 6.10
C THR A 149 45.87 -15.92 7.61
N TYR A 150 45.92 -17.08 8.23
CA TYR A 150 46.28 -17.26 9.62
C TYR A 150 47.76 -17.70 9.66
N THR A 151 48.50 -17.12 10.57
CA THR A 151 49.92 -17.44 10.79
C THR A 151 50.13 -17.70 12.27
N ALA A 152 50.78 -18.80 12.59
CA ALA A 152 51.25 -19.12 13.92
C ALA A 152 52.75 -19.43 13.89
N THR A 153 53.47 -18.89 14.85
CA THR A 153 54.94 -19.11 15.00
C THR A 153 55.18 -19.55 16.43
N ASP A 154 55.86 -20.68 16.61
CA ASP A 154 56.26 -21.17 17.91
C ASP A 154 57.46 -20.38 18.50
N LEU A 155 57.93 -20.81 19.68
CA LEU A 155 59.05 -20.12 20.37
C LEU A 155 60.41 -20.39 19.74
N ASP A 156 60.53 -21.45 18.94
CA ASP A 156 61.78 -21.77 18.19
C ASP A 156 61.78 -21.17 16.78
N GLY A 157 60.68 -20.49 16.40
CA GLY A 157 60.60 -19.76 15.13
C GLY A 157 60.00 -20.57 13.97
N ASN A 158 59.50 -21.79 14.22
CA ASN A 158 58.83 -22.55 13.17
C ASN A 158 57.43 -21.94 12.91
N THR A 159 57.15 -21.72 11.65
CA THR A 159 55.91 -20.99 11.25
C THR A 159 55.03 -21.89 10.40
N ALA A 160 53.75 -21.88 10.72
CA ALA A 160 52.68 -22.46 9.91
C ALA A 160 51.77 -21.37 9.37
N THR A 161 51.15 -21.65 8.24
CA THR A 161 50.10 -20.81 7.65
C THR A 161 48.89 -21.67 7.26
N ALA A 162 47.71 -21.11 7.41
CA ALA A 162 46.46 -21.68 6.89
C ALA A 162 45.60 -20.57 6.31
N THR A 163 44.71 -20.91 5.39
CA THR A 163 43.88 -19.91 4.73
C THR A 163 42.42 -20.28 4.84
N ARG A 164 41.60 -19.28 5.12
CA ARG A 164 40.13 -19.33 4.94
C ARG A 164 39.79 -18.62 3.67
N THR A 165 38.97 -19.24 2.83
CA THR A 165 38.28 -18.59 1.73
C THR A 165 36.93 -18.09 2.24
N VAL A 166 36.61 -16.81 1.96
CA VAL A 166 35.30 -16.21 2.22
C VAL A 166 34.71 -15.82 0.88
N ASN A 167 33.61 -16.41 0.53
CA ASN A 167 32.85 -16.08 -0.67
C ASN A 167 31.74 -15.09 -0.29
N VAL A 168 31.90 -13.83 -0.71
CA VAL A 168 30.84 -12.84 -0.66
C VAL A 168 29.92 -13.07 -1.86
N VAL A 169 28.70 -13.39 -1.58
CA VAL A 169 27.63 -13.67 -2.56
C VAL A 169 26.48 -12.74 -2.32
N ASP A 170 25.69 -12.49 -3.35
CA ASP A 170 24.44 -11.80 -3.26
C ASP A 170 23.33 -12.80 -3.59
N THR A 171 22.49 -13.09 -2.60
CA THR A 171 21.35 -13.99 -2.74
C THR A 171 20.03 -13.27 -2.43
N THR A 172 20.12 -11.97 -2.12
CA THR A 172 18.99 -11.13 -1.76
C THR A 172 18.41 -10.49 -3.03
N ALA A 173 17.12 -10.67 -3.25
CA ALA A 173 16.45 -10.04 -4.38
C ALA A 173 16.15 -8.56 -4.11
N PRO A 174 16.14 -7.70 -5.15
CA PRO A 174 15.79 -6.29 -5.02
C PRO A 174 14.44 -6.06 -4.32
N ALA A 175 14.43 -5.17 -3.34
CA ALA A 175 13.23 -4.75 -2.63
C ALA A 175 12.47 -3.70 -3.45
N ILE A 176 11.25 -4.02 -3.91
CA ILE A 176 10.42 -3.13 -4.72
C ILE A 176 9.41 -2.41 -3.84
N THR A 177 9.36 -1.07 -4.01
CA THR A 177 8.35 -0.20 -3.40
C THR A 177 7.43 0.35 -4.48
N VAL A 178 6.15 -0.03 -4.44
CA VAL A 178 5.11 0.46 -5.35
C VAL A 178 4.73 1.88 -4.95
N LEU A 179 4.72 2.81 -5.91
CA LEU A 179 4.42 4.23 -5.69
C LEU A 179 2.93 4.51 -5.91
N GLY A 180 2.35 5.44 -5.12
CA GLY A 180 0.94 5.78 -5.17
C GLY A 180 0.03 4.69 -4.59
N ASP A 181 -1.26 4.78 -4.91
CA ASP A 181 -2.28 3.90 -4.33
C ASP A 181 -2.19 2.45 -4.84
N ASN A 182 -2.46 1.50 -3.95
CA ASN A 182 -2.64 0.09 -4.29
C ASN A 182 -3.73 -0.51 -3.39
N PRO A 183 -4.94 -0.80 -3.90
CA PRO A 183 -5.38 -0.67 -5.30
C PRO A 183 -5.39 0.78 -5.81
N ALA A 184 -5.06 0.98 -7.09
CA ALA A 184 -5.25 2.22 -7.82
C ALA A 184 -6.62 2.23 -8.52
N THR A 185 -7.15 3.43 -8.77
CA THR A 185 -8.34 3.63 -9.59
C THR A 185 -7.97 4.17 -10.95
N ALA A 186 -8.49 3.57 -12.01
CA ALA A 186 -8.53 4.12 -13.35
C ALA A 186 -9.95 4.62 -13.63
N GLU A 187 -10.08 5.85 -14.11
CA GLU A 187 -11.40 6.42 -14.43
C GLU A 187 -11.98 5.75 -15.68
N TYR A 188 -13.23 5.31 -15.58
CA TYR A 188 -13.98 4.73 -16.69
C TYR A 188 -14.09 5.72 -17.86
N GLY A 189 -13.85 5.25 -19.09
CA GLY A 189 -13.91 6.07 -20.30
C GLY A 189 -12.76 7.06 -20.46
N SER A 190 -11.73 7.03 -19.58
CA SER A 190 -10.53 7.82 -19.79
C SER A 190 -9.72 7.29 -20.98
N ALA A 191 -8.90 8.14 -21.60
CA ALA A 191 -8.13 7.75 -22.79
C ALA A 191 -7.09 6.65 -22.52
N SER A 192 -6.55 6.57 -21.31
CA SER A 192 -5.58 5.56 -20.87
C SER A 192 -5.37 5.64 -19.37
N TYR A 193 -4.94 4.53 -18.77
CA TYR A 193 -4.39 4.51 -17.43
C TYR A 193 -2.92 4.95 -17.45
N THR A 194 -2.50 5.74 -16.49
CA THR A 194 -1.10 6.09 -16.28
C THR A 194 -0.64 5.54 -14.94
N ASP A 195 0.27 4.59 -14.99
CA ASP A 195 0.81 3.98 -13.78
C ASP A 195 1.76 4.92 -13.04
N ALA A 196 1.66 4.96 -11.69
CA ALA A 196 2.54 5.76 -10.84
C ALA A 196 3.94 5.14 -10.70
N GLY A 197 4.11 3.89 -11.14
CA GLY A 197 5.38 3.17 -11.14
C GLY A 197 5.79 2.59 -9.79
N ALA A 198 7.03 2.16 -9.74
CA ALA A 198 7.66 1.62 -8.53
C ALA A 198 9.16 1.97 -8.51
N THR A 199 9.78 1.87 -7.35
CA THR A 199 11.23 1.95 -7.16
C THR A 199 11.76 0.64 -6.61
N ALA A 200 13.04 0.35 -6.85
CA ALA A 200 13.71 -0.80 -6.27
C ALA A 200 15.02 -0.36 -5.61
N THR A 201 15.43 -1.10 -4.57
CA THR A 201 16.71 -0.92 -3.88
C THR A 201 17.33 -2.28 -3.61
N ASP A 202 18.64 -2.34 -3.72
CA ASP A 202 19.41 -3.56 -3.48
C ASP A 202 20.84 -3.24 -2.97
N ALA A 203 21.48 -4.20 -2.27
CA ALA A 203 22.84 -4.07 -1.77
C ALA A 203 23.87 -4.07 -2.90
N SER A 204 23.56 -4.68 -4.04
CA SER A 204 24.40 -4.71 -5.24
C SER A 204 24.48 -3.36 -5.97
N GLY A 205 23.70 -2.36 -5.56
CA GLY A 205 23.67 -1.00 -6.08
C GLY A 205 22.42 -0.65 -6.88
N ASP A 206 22.61 0.09 -7.97
CA ASP A 206 21.48 0.58 -8.78
C ASP A 206 20.80 -0.57 -9.53
N VAL A 207 19.52 -0.75 -9.28
CA VAL A 207 18.65 -1.71 -9.95
C VAL A 207 17.48 -0.98 -10.63
N THR A 208 17.03 -1.50 -11.77
CA THR A 208 15.95 -0.91 -12.54
C THR A 208 14.67 -1.73 -12.42
N VAL A 209 13.51 -1.04 -12.36
CA VAL A 209 12.20 -1.68 -12.36
C VAL A 209 11.67 -1.77 -13.79
N VAL A 210 11.20 -2.94 -14.17
CA VAL A 210 10.44 -3.19 -15.40
C VAL A 210 8.97 -3.32 -15.02
N THR A 211 8.13 -2.48 -15.64
CA THR A 211 6.68 -2.52 -15.46
C THR A 211 6.04 -3.28 -16.63
N THR A 212 5.04 -4.09 -16.34
CA THR A 212 4.26 -4.82 -17.35
C THR A 212 2.80 -4.89 -16.94
N GLY A 213 1.90 -4.87 -17.93
CA GLY A 213 0.45 -4.97 -17.73
C GLY A 213 -0.26 -3.64 -17.50
N ASP A 214 0.46 -2.53 -17.43
CA ASP A 214 -0.08 -1.18 -17.35
C ASP A 214 -0.79 -0.75 -18.66
N ASP A 215 -0.24 -1.16 -19.80
CA ASP A 215 -0.81 -0.97 -21.13
C ASP A 215 -2.03 -1.88 -21.43
N ALA A 216 -2.24 -2.90 -20.60
CA ALA A 216 -3.38 -3.83 -20.71
C ALA A 216 -4.60 -3.35 -19.91
N VAL A 217 -4.52 -2.23 -19.18
CA VAL A 217 -5.65 -1.67 -18.45
C VAL A 217 -6.64 -1.08 -19.44
N ASP A 218 -7.78 -1.76 -19.60
CA ASP A 218 -8.88 -1.33 -20.46
C ASP A 218 -9.83 -0.44 -19.65
N THR A 219 -9.72 0.86 -19.86
CA THR A 219 -10.51 1.88 -19.17
C THR A 219 -11.97 1.94 -19.67
N ASP A 220 -12.29 1.26 -20.77
CA ASP A 220 -13.68 1.14 -21.27
C ASP A 220 -14.40 -0.07 -20.63
N ASN A 221 -13.71 -0.86 -19.82
CA ASN A 221 -14.29 -2.00 -19.10
C ASN A 221 -14.61 -1.62 -17.66
N LEU A 222 -15.79 -1.04 -17.44
CA LEU A 222 -16.29 -0.67 -16.10
C LEU A 222 -16.27 -1.88 -15.16
N ASP A 223 -15.89 -1.67 -13.89
CA ASP A 223 -15.67 -2.69 -12.88
C ASP A 223 -14.57 -3.72 -13.22
N GLY A 224 -13.81 -3.46 -14.29
CA GLY A 224 -12.63 -4.24 -14.64
C GLY A 224 -11.54 -4.15 -13.56
N THR A 225 -10.89 -5.28 -13.30
CA THR A 225 -9.77 -5.35 -12.37
C THR A 225 -8.54 -5.88 -13.09
N TYR A 226 -7.44 -5.16 -13.02
CA TYR A 226 -6.20 -5.44 -13.72
C TYR A 226 -5.04 -5.54 -12.75
N THR A 227 -3.98 -6.22 -13.16
CA THR A 227 -2.77 -6.34 -12.35
C THR A 227 -1.59 -5.78 -13.14
N VAL A 228 -0.95 -4.77 -12.60
CA VAL A 228 0.35 -4.26 -13.06
C VAL A 228 1.43 -4.96 -12.25
N THR A 229 2.43 -5.50 -12.93
CA THR A 229 3.54 -6.24 -12.32
C THR A 229 4.83 -5.45 -12.48
N TYR A 230 5.55 -5.30 -11.39
CA TYR A 230 6.88 -4.70 -11.31
C TYR A 230 7.89 -5.79 -11.05
N THR A 231 8.95 -5.82 -11.84
CA THR A 231 10.04 -6.77 -11.71
C THR A 231 11.36 -6.03 -11.69
N SER A 232 12.25 -6.40 -10.80
CA SER A 232 13.62 -5.87 -10.76
C SER A 232 14.59 -7.03 -10.60
N THR A 233 15.68 -7.01 -11.35
CA THR A 233 16.71 -8.04 -11.31
C THR A 233 18.03 -7.36 -10.99
N ASP A 234 18.78 -7.91 -10.03
CA ASP A 234 20.11 -7.45 -9.69
C ASP A 234 21.22 -8.05 -10.58
N PRO A 235 22.47 -7.64 -10.43
CA PRO A 235 23.60 -8.20 -11.17
C PRO A 235 23.92 -9.68 -10.87
N SER A 236 23.36 -10.23 -9.77
CA SER A 236 23.51 -11.64 -9.36
C SER A 236 22.36 -12.52 -9.83
N ASP A 237 21.46 -11.97 -10.70
CA ASP A 237 20.28 -12.63 -11.24
C ASP A 237 19.17 -12.94 -10.20
N ASN A 238 19.19 -12.32 -9.01
CA ASN A 238 18.09 -12.43 -8.08
C ASN A 238 16.96 -11.51 -8.54
N VAL A 239 15.71 -12.00 -8.48
CA VAL A 239 14.53 -11.33 -9.04
C VAL A 239 13.55 -10.96 -7.93
N GLY A 240 13.34 -9.66 -7.75
CA GLY A 240 12.27 -9.11 -6.94
C GLY A 240 11.01 -8.85 -7.76
N THR A 241 9.83 -9.05 -7.18
CA THR A 241 8.54 -8.78 -7.83
C THR A 241 7.58 -8.10 -6.86
N ALA A 242 6.77 -7.18 -7.40
CA ALA A 242 5.64 -6.59 -6.68
C ALA A 242 4.49 -6.34 -7.65
N THR A 243 3.27 -6.16 -7.15
CA THR A 243 2.09 -5.95 -7.98
C THR A 243 1.25 -4.79 -7.48
N ARG A 244 0.58 -4.14 -8.41
CA ARG A 244 -0.51 -3.18 -8.16
C ARG A 244 -1.80 -3.74 -8.74
N VAL A 245 -2.88 -3.66 -8.00
CA VAL A 245 -4.23 -3.85 -8.52
C VAL A 245 -4.74 -2.51 -9.03
N VAL A 246 -5.34 -2.51 -10.22
CA VAL A 246 -6.01 -1.34 -10.82
C VAL A 246 -7.47 -1.70 -11.03
N ASN A 247 -8.37 -0.94 -10.44
CA ASN A 247 -9.80 -1.06 -10.61
C ASN A 247 -10.30 0.06 -11.53
N VAL A 248 -11.05 -0.29 -12.56
CA VAL A 248 -11.71 0.68 -13.44
C VAL A 248 -13.05 1.04 -12.83
N LEU A 249 -13.18 2.27 -12.36
CA LEU A 249 -14.37 2.78 -11.70
C LEU A 249 -14.79 4.08 -12.37
N ASP A 250 -16.08 4.32 -12.43
CA ASP A 250 -16.61 5.64 -12.73
C ASP A 250 -16.75 6.43 -11.44
N THR A 251 -16.03 7.54 -11.34
CA THR A 251 -16.06 8.47 -10.20
C THR A 251 -16.52 9.86 -10.63
N THR A 252 -16.84 10.01 -11.91
CA THR A 252 -17.28 11.28 -12.50
C THR A 252 -18.74 11.51 -12.21
N VAL A 253 -19.11 12.68 -11.72
CA VAL A 253 -20.51 13.05 -11.48
C VAL A 253 -21.17 13.57 -12.76
N PRO A 254 -22.47 13.30 -12.98
CA PRO A 254 -23.23 13.87 -14.11
C PRO A 254 -23.17 15.39 -14.15
N VAL A 255 -22.96 15.96 -15.34
CA VAL A 255 -22.85 17.40 -15.57
C VAL A 255 -24.15 17.91 -16.17
N PHE A 256 -24.85 18.81 -15.47
CA PHE A 256 -26.08 19.43 -15.97
C PHE A 256 -25.84 20.27 -17.21
N THR A 257 -26.69 20.09 -18.22
CA THR A 257 -26.63 20.81 -19.53
C THR A 257 -27.85 21.66 -19.77
N SER A 258 -28.95 21.45 -19.04
CA SER A 258 -30.14 22.32 -19.08
C SER A 258 -29.91 23.60 -18.28
N SER A 259 -30.79 24.60 -18.57
CA SER A 259 -30.89 25.80 -17.74
C SER A 259 -31.28 25.43 -16.29
N SER A 260 -30.84 26.22 -15.33
CA SER A 260 -31.31 26.20 -13.95
C SER A 260 -32.59 27.05 -13.74
N THR A 261 -33.05 27.74 -14.78
CA THR A 261 -34.23 28.60 -14.71
C THR A 261 -35.23 28.23 -15.81
N PHE A 262 -36.50 28.09 -15.41
CA PHE A 262 -37.63 27.81 -16.27
C PHE A 262 -38.67 28.91 -16.06
N VAL A 263 -39.34 29.33 -17.11
CA VAL A 263 -40.45 30.30 -17.04
C VAL A 263 -41.65 29.65 -17.70
N VAL A 264 -42.75 29.60 -17.00
CA VAL A 264 -43.99 29.00 -17.47
C VAL A 264 -45.14 29.96 -17.22
N ASP A 265 -46.20 29.84 -18.01
CA ASP A 265 -47.44 30.54 -17.76
C ASP A 265 -48.26 29.75 -16.74
N GLU A 266 -49.04 30.42 -15.95
CA GLU A 266 -50.02 29.75 -15.08
C GLU A 266 -50.96 28.83 -15.89
N GLY A 267 -51.54 27.84 -15.24
CA GLY A 267 -52.32 26.79 -15.91
C GLY A 267 -51.43 25.72 -16.56
N ALA A 268 -50.13 25.92 -16.62
CA ALA A 268 -49.19 24.92 -17.15
C ALA A 268 -49.09 23.72 -16.23
N THR A 269 -49.01 22.53 -16.81
CA THR A 269 -48.71 21.26 -16.09
C THR A 269 -47.29 20.79 -16.36
N ASN A 270 -46.70 21.20 -17.46
CA ASN A 270 -45.34 20.86 -17.85
C ASN A 270 -44.43 22.07 -17.67
N VAL A 271 -43.31 21.89 -17.02
CA VAL A 271 -42.27 22.91 -16.82
C VAL A 271 -41.21 22.84 -17.94
N GLY A 272 -40.74 21.62 -18.22
CA GLY A 272 -39.67 21.40 -19.19
C GLY A 272 -38.93 20.10 -18.95
N THR A 273 -37.71 20.08 -19.46
CA THR A 273 -36.83 18.90 -19.25
C THR A 273 -35.47 19.34 -18.68
N VAL A 274 -35.10 18.76 -17.57
CA VAL A 274 -33.74 18.86 -17.04
C VAL A 274 -32.88 17.82 -17.75
N THR A 275 -31.69 18.21 -18.19
CA THR A 275 -30.75 17.34 -18.87
C THR A 275 -29.38 17.42 -18.24
N ALA A 276 -28.68 16.31 -18.21
CA ALA A 276 -27.29 16.18 -17.81
C ALA A 276 -26.58 15.24 -18.78
N THR A 277 -25.26 15.25 -18.77
CA THR A 277 -24.39 14.35 -19.56
C THR A 277 -23.46 13.60 -18.65
N ASP A 278 -23.30 12.32 -18.94
CA ASP A 278 -22.39 11.39 -18.34
C ASP A 278 -22.09 10.25 -19.33
N LEU A 279 -21.07 9.42 -19.04
CA LEU A 279 -20.79 8.21 -19.81
C LEU A 279 -21.79 7.09 -19.52
N GLN A 280 -22.39 7.12 -18.33
CA GLN A 280 -23.40 6.16 -17.90
C GLN A 280 -24.81 6.72 -18.01
N ALA A 281 -25.79 5.86 -17.81
CA ALA A 281 -27.18 6.26 -17.76
C ALA A 281 -27.46 7.09 -16.51
N ILE A 282 -28.23 8.19 -16.69
CA ILE A 282 -28.54 9.13 -15.63
C ILE A 282 -29.98 8.98 -15.21
N GLU A 283 -30.23 8.99 -13.92
CA GLU A 283 -31.55 9.11 -13.32
C GLU A 283 -31.68 10.42 -12.54
N PHE A 284 -32.87 11.06 -12.65
CA PHE A 284 -33.15 12.32 -11.99
C PHE A 284 -34.10 12.13 -10.82
N THR A 285 -33.82 12.87 -9.72
CA THR A 285 -34.69 13.00 -8.57
C THR A 285 -34.84 14.48 -8.17
N LEU A 286 -35.92 14.83 -7.48
CA LEU A 286 -36.19 16.19 -7.04
C LEU A 286 -36.46 16.23 -5.55
N SER A 287 -36.02 17.32 -4.92
CA SER A 287 -36.30 17.61 -3.51
C SER A 287 -36.46 19.12 -3.31
N GLY A 288 -37.08 19.50 -2.19
CA GLY A 288 -37.20 20.90 -1.78
C GLY A 288 -38.44 21.64 -2.33
N SER A 289 -39.33 20.94 -3.04
CA SER A 289 -40.67 21.47 -3.41
C SER A 289 -41.68 20.33 -3.41
N ASP A 290 -42.85 20.59 -2.92
CA ASP A 290 -44.03 19.70 -2.97
C ASP A 290 -44.89 19.97 -4.19
N ASP A 291 -44.64 21.08 -4.91
CA ASP A 291 -45.44 21.54 -6.08
C ASP A 291 -44.89 20.96 -7.38
N LEU A 292 -43.65 20.47 -7.36
CA LEU A 292 -42.93 19.97 -8.54
C LEU A 292 -42.64 18.49 -8.41
N GLU A 293 -42.70 17.77 -9.52
CA GLU A 293 -42.21 16.40 -9.65
C GLU A 293 -41.34 16.26 -10.88
N ILE A 294 -40.42 15.31 -10.83
CA ILE A 294 -39.54 14.99 -11.93
C ILE A 294 -39.56 13.48 -12.21
N THR A 295 -39.56 13.11 -13.47
CA THR A 295 -39.38 11.72 -13.86
C THR A 295 -37.90 11.34 -13.82
N THR A 296 -37.56 10.04 -13.75
CA THR A 296 -36.17 9.56 -13.87
C THR A 296 -35.51 9.97 -15.18
N ALA A 297 -36.29 10.29 -16.22
CA ALA A 297 -35.81 10.80 -17.50
C ALA A 297 -35.63 12.34 -17.55
N GLY A 298 -35.85 13.04 -16.43
CA GLY A 298 -35.66 14.49 -16.31
C GLY A 298 -36.84 15.34 -16.74
N VAL A 299 -38.02 14.76 -17.02
CA VAL A 299 -39.23 15.56 -17.35
C VAL A 299 -39.73 16.15 -16.06
N LEU A 300 -39.76 17.49 -15.99
CA LEU A 300 -40.20 18.29 -14.85
C LEU A 300 -41.63 18.77 -15.08
N THR A 301 -42.50 18.50 -14.15
CA THR A 301 -43.92 18.82 -14.19
C THR A 301 -44.40 19.39 -12.86
N PHE A 302 -45.52 20.06 -12.89
CA PHE A 302 -46.24 20.41 -11.67
C PHE A 302 -47.09 19.22 -11.19
N VAL A 303 -47.20 19.05 -9.86
CA VAL A 303 -48.11 18.09 -9.21
C VAL A 303 -49.58 18.49 -9.46
N SER A 304 -49.85 19.80 -9.44
CA SER A 304 -51.10 20.42 -9.85
C SER A 304 -50.78 21.53 -10.87
N PRO A 305 -51.70 21.90 -11.78
CA PRO A 305 -51.45 23.00 -12.69
C PRO A 305 -50.95 24.25 -11.94
N ALA A 306 -49.98 24.94 -12.53
CA ALA A 306 -49.42 26.15 -11.97
C ALA A 306 -50.54 27.19 -11.76
N ASP A 307 -50.60 27.78 -10.57
CA ASP A 307 -51.57 28.78 -10.18
C ASP A 307 -50.81 29.91 -9.47
N TYR A 308 -50.76 31.06 -10.11
CA TYR A 308 -49.99 32.21 -9.61
C TYR A 308 -50.60 32.75 -8.31
N GLU A 309 -51.95 32.83 -8.27
CA GLU A 309 -52.72 33.40 -7.14
C GLU A 309 -52.67 32.50 -5.91
N ALA A 310 -52.67 31.18 -6.10
CA ALA A 310 -52.55 30.23 -4.99
C ALA A 310 -51.18 30.24 -4.32
N GLN A 311 -50.16 30.64 -5.07
CA GLN A 311 -48.77 30.65 -4.57
C GLN A 311 -48.34 32.04 -4.08
N SER A 312 -48.98 33.13 -4.60
CA SER A 312 -48.69 34.47 -4.12
C SER A 312 -49.51 34.82 -2.88
N ASP A 313 -48.85 35.37 -1.84
CA ASP A 313 -49.53 35.90 -0.63
C ASP A 313 -50.29 37.21 -0.95
N ASP A 314 -50.53 37.52 -2.19
CA ASP A 314 -51.23 38.74 -2.57
C ASP A 314 -52.71 38.51 -2.68
N PRO A 315 -53.52 38.95 -1.65
CA PRO A 315 -54.97 38.82 -1.67
C PRO A 315 -55.68 39.84 -2.60
N VAL A 316 -54.90 40.70 -3.30
CA VAL A 316 -55.43 41.69 -4.19
C VAL A 316 -55.14 41.25 -5.64
N GLN A 317 -56.16 40.72 -6.28
CA GLN A 317 -56.16 40.45 -7.71
C GLN A 317 -55.87 41.76 -8.48
N LEU A 318 -54.57 42.00 -8.67
CA LEU A 318 -54.14 43.10 -9.53
C LEU A 318 -54.28 42.67 -11.01
N PRO A 319 -54.57 43.58 -11.92
CA PRO A 319 -54.56 43.25 -13.33
C PRO A 319 -53.14 42.80 -13.72
N TYR A 320 -53.04 41.85 -14.65
CA TYR A 320 -51.79 41.32 -15.21
C TYR A 320 -50.70 42.39 -15.29
N ASP A 321 -49.64 42.25 -14.54
CA ASP A 321 -48.53 43.19 -14.49
C ASP A 321 -47.22 42.56 -14.96
N GLY A 322 -47.25 41.28 -15.34
CA GLY A 322 -46.09 40.50 -15.74
C GLY A 322 -45.20 40.02 -14.57
N SER A 323 -45.73 40.07 -13.38
CA SER A 323 -45.07 39.50 -12.20
C SER A 323 -44.84 37.98 -12.30
N THR A 324 -43.89 37.47 -11.58
CA THR A 324 -43.57 36.05 -11.50
C THR A 324 -43.50 35.62 -10.04
N TYR A 325 -43.99 34.40 -9.77
CA TYR A 325 -43.75 33.72 -8.53
C TYR A 325 -42.72 32.61 -8.74
N ASP A 326 -41.70 32.54 -7.90
CA ASP A 326 -40.59 31.64 -8.05
C ASP A 326 -40.67 30.44 -7.08
N ILE A 327 -40.74 29.24 -7.65
CA ILE A 327 -40.58 28.00 -6.92
C ILE A 327 -39.13 27.52 -7.10
N THR A 328 -38.44 27.20 -6.02
CA THR A 328 -37.10 26.63 -6.03
C THR A 328 -37.10 25.18 -5.61
N ALA A 329 -36.33 24.35 -6.30
CA ALA A 329 -36.12 22.95 -5.95
C ALA A 329 -34.68 22.52 -6.25
N THR A 330 -34.28 21.42 -5.68
CA THR A 330 -32.98 20.80 -5.98
C THR A 330 -33.21 19.54 -6.80
N VAL A 331 -32.64 19.52 -8.01
CA VAL A 331 -32.58 18.31 -8.84
C VAL A 331 -31.24 17.63 -8.59
N THR A 332 -31.28 16.32 -8.37
CA THR A 332 -30.12 15.46 -8.32
C THR A 332 -30.10 14.57 -9.54
N ALA A 333 -28.98 14.56 -10.26
CA ALA A 333 -28.69 13.64 -11.36
C ALA A 333 -27.73 12.60 -10.84
N THR A 334 -28.11 11.33 -10.88
CA THR A 334 -27.30 10.19 -10.38
C THR A 334 -27.04 9.24 -11.54
N ASP A 335 -25.79 8.83 -11.73
CA ASP A 335 -25.41 7.80 -12.71
C ASP A 335 -25.60 6.39 -12.16
N ALA A 336 -25.24 5.38 -12.96
CA ALA A 336 -25.36 3.96 -12.57
C ALA A 336 -24.27 3.50 -11.58
N SER A 337 -23.23 4.32 -11.33
CA SER A 337 -22.18 4.11 -10.31
C SER A 337 -22.46 4.86 -9.01
N ASP A 338 -23.67 5.42 -8.85
CA ASP A 338 -24.10 6.20 -7.69
C ASP A 338 -23.35 7.55 -7.51
N ASN A 339 -22.66 8.06 -8.56
CA ASN A 339 -22.13 9.41 -8.50
C ASN A 339 -23.26 10.40 -8.73
N ALA A 340 -23.38 11.41 -7.87
CA ALA A 340 -24.49 12.32 -7.86
C ALA A 340 -24.07 13.78 -8.00
N GLY A 341 -24.59 14.45 -9.03
CA GLY A 341 -24.49 15.89 -9.20
C GLY A 341 -25.80 16.57 -8.79
N THR A 342 -25.76 17.81 -8.32
CA THR A 342 -26.95 18.56 -7.92
C THR A 342 -27.03 19.92 -8.60
N GLN A 343 -28.25 20.33 -8.95
CA GLN A 343 -28.53 21.68 -9.47
C GLN A 343 -29.75 22.25 -8.77
N ILE A 344 -29.65 23.46 -8.23
CA ILE A 344 -30.83 24.21 -7.79
C ILE A 344 -31.49 24.79 -9.04
N ILE A 345 -32.79 24.51 -9.21
CA ILE A 345 -33.61 25.08 -10.27
C ILE A 345 -34.56 26.10 -9.69
N THR A 346 -34.88 27.09 -10.53
CA THR A 346 -35.95 28.09 -10.25
C THR A 346 -36.98 28.00 -11.37
N VAL A 347 -38.22 27.78 -10.98
CA VAL A 347 -39.40 27.81 -11.89
C VAL A 347 -40.18 29.06 -11.58
N SER A 348 -40.19 29.99 -12.52
CA SER A 348 -40.93 31.25 -12.44
C SER A 348 -42.30 31.08 -13.14
N ILE A 349 -43.37 31.11 -12.34
CA ILE A 349 -44.75 31.10 -12.83
C ILE A 349 -45.11 32.53 -13.16
N ARG A 350 -45.50 32.76 -14.38
CA ARG A 350 -45.88 34.09 -14.88
C ARG A 350 -47.40 34.21 -14.85
N ASP A 351 -47.90 35.28 -14.21
CA ASP A 351 -49.30 35.72 -14.32
C ASP A 351 -49.57 36.09 -15.79
N VAL A 352 -50.56 35.46 -16.39
CA VAL A 352 -50.98 35.72 -17.79
C VAL A 352 -52.37 36.29 -17.91
N GLY A 353 -52.96 36.69 -16.81
CA GLY A 353 -54.29 37.27 -16.75
C GLY A 353 -55.35 36.37 -17.39
N GLY A 354 -55.99 35.55 -16.65
CA GLY A 354 -56.82 34.52 -17.19
C GLY A 354 -58.22 34.39 -16.55
N ILE A 355 -58.83 33.28 -16.87
CA ILE A 355 -60.24 32.94 -16.52
C ILE A 355 -60.35 32.60 -15.04
N ASP A 356 -59.29 32.37 -14.38
CA ASP A 356 -59.11 31.97 -12.99
C ASP A 356 -58.80 33.14 -12.05
N ASP A 357 -58.52 34.33 -12.57
CA ASP A 357 -58.48 35.59 -11.80
C ASP A 357 -59.78 35.88 -11.11
N ASN A 358 -60.77 35.06 -11.33
CA ASN A 358 -62.03 35.11 -10.62
C ASN A 358 -62.52 33.72 -10.21
N PRO A 359 -62.02 33.14 -9.11
CA PRO A 359 -62.60 31.94 -8.53
C PRO A 359 -64.03 32.13 -8.00
N GLU A 360 -64.49 33.35 -8.02
CA GLU A 360 -65.88 33.66 -7.64
C GLU A 360 -66.78 33.58 -8.88
N THR A 361 -67.61 32.54 -8.95
CA THR A 361 -68.98 32.66 -9.39
C THR A 361 -69.67 33.68 -8.50
N GLY A 362 -69.03 34.78 -8.20
CA GLY A 362 -69.50 35.93 -7.48
C GLY A 362 -70.23 36.85 -8.47
N THR A 363 -71.38 37.13 -8.22
CA THR A 363 -72.18 38.20 -8.81
C THR A 363 -71.29 39.47 -8.84
N ALA A 364 -70.67 39.79 -9.95
CA ALA A 364 -69.96 41.06 -10.11
C ALA A 364 -71.00 42.19 -10.02
N THR A 365 -71.07 42.83 -8.87
CA THR A 365 -71.75 44.06 -8.70
C THR A 365 -70.89 45.20 -9.21
N ASN A 366 -70.86 45.38 -10.51
CA ASN A 366 -70.22 46.52 -11.07
C ASN A 366 -71.02 47.80 -10.87
N THR A 367 -70.59 48.57 -9.87
CA THR A 367 -71.13 49.92 -9.65
C THR A 367 -70.17 50.88 -10.45
N ALA A 368 -70.36 50.93 -11.75
CA ALA A 368 -69.66 51.90 -12.57
C ALA A 368 -70.30 53.26 -12.50
N THR A 369 -69.63 54.23 -11.86
CA THR A 369 -69.94 55.66 -12.02
C THR A 369 -68.87 56.23 -12.96
N GLY A 370 -69.13 56.13 -14.26
CA GLY A 370 -68.18 56.69 -15.23
C GLY A 370 -68.63 56.56 -16.69
N THR A 371 -68.09 57.36 -17.53
CA THR A 371 -68.27 57.29 -19.00
C THR A 371 -67.29 56.35 -19.61
N GLY A 372 -67.71 55.15 -20.01
CA GLY A 372 -66.81 54.19 -20.67
C GLY A 372 -67.53 53.37 -21.75
N THR A 373 -66.76 52.81 -22.65
CA THR A 373 -67.22 51.86 -23.69
C THR A 373 -66.77 50.48 -23.29
N GLY A 374 -67.67 49.54 -23.10
CA GLY A 374 -67.33 48.16 -22.73
C GLY A 374 -68.26 47.13 -23.39
N THR A 375 -67.76 45.94 -23.62
CA THR A 375 -68.54 44.77 -24.05
C THR A 375 -68.51 43.74 -22.94
N GLY A 376 -69.59 43.32 -22.42
CA GLY A 376 -69.69 42.30 -21.36
C GLY A 376 -71.09 41.67 -21.22
N THR A 377 -71.09 40.50 -20.65
CA THR A 377 -72.34 39.80 -20.25
C THR A 377 -72.41 39.75 -18.71
N GLY A 378 -73.37 40.38 -18.16
CA GLY A 378 -73.59 40.34 -16.67
C GLY A 378 -74.90 40.94 -16.20
N THR A 379 -75.20 40.70 -14.95
CA THR A 379 -76.39 41.32 -14.25
C THR A 379 -75.88 42.40 -13.33
N GLY A 380 -76.29 43.63 -13.52
CA GLY A 380 -75.81 44.71 -12.66
C GLY A 380 -76.85 45.84 -12.53
N THR A 381 -76.73 46.62 -11.46
CA THR A 381 -77.48 47.87 -11.26
C THR A 381 -76.54 49.05 -11.33
N GLY A 382 -76.78 49.98 -12.23
CA GLY A 382 -75.87 51.14 -12.37
C GLY A 382 -76.64 52.40 -12.88
N THR A 383 -76.04 53.56 -12.55
CA THR A 383 -76.43 54.86 -13.13
C THR A 383 -75.29 55.45 -13.89
N GLY A 384 -75.46 55.66 -15.18
CA GLY A 384 -74.40 56.24 -15.98
C GLY A 384 -74.80 56.53 -17.43
N THR A 385 -73.98 57.24 -18.15
CA THR A 385 -74.18 57.54 -19.59
C THR A 385 -73.02 56.83 -20.37
N GLY A 386 -73.36 55.96 -21.26
CA GLY A 386 -72.37 55.30 -22.12
C GLY A 386 -73.04 54.60 -23.31
N THR A 387 -72.19 54.19 -24.26
CA THR A 387 -72.53 53.40 -25.43
C THR A 387 -71.91 52.03 -25.33
N GLY A 388 -72.72 50.95 -25.34
CA GLY A 388 -72.20 49.61 -25.36
C GLY A 388 -73.12 48.61 -26.01
N THR A 389 -72.63 47.44 -26.38
CA THR A 389 -73.39 46.28 -26.86
C THR A 389 -73.21 45.12 -25.91
N GLY A 390 -74.27 44.59 -25.37
CA GLY A 390 -74.25 43.43 -24.49
C GLY A 390 -75.63 42.78 -24.31
N THR A 391 -75.65 41.58 -23.81
CA THR A 391 -76.84 40.84 -23.42
C THR A 391 -76.88 40.61 -21.90
N GLY A 392 -77.88 41.11 -21.23
CA GLY A 392 -78.00 40.92 -19.79
C GLY A 392 -79.36 41.38 -19.22
N THR A 393 -79.67 41.05 -18.01
CA THR A 393 -80.86 41.54 -17.28
C THR A 393 -80.44 42.45 -16.13
N GLY A 394 -80.91 43.67 -16.11
CA GLY A 394 -80.58 44.61 -15.05
C GLY A 394 -81.62 45.75 -14.95
N THR A 395 -81.63 46.43 -13.82
CA THR A 395 -82.43 47.62 -13.57
C THR A 395 -81.55 48.83 -13.38
N GLY A 396 -81.70 49.86 -14.20
CA GLY A 396 -80.90 51.08 -14.08
C GLY A 396 -81.62 52.28 -14.65
N THR A 397 -81.19 53.47 -14.22
CA THR A 397 -81.64 54.76 -14.81
C THR A 397 -80.47 55.46 -15.46
N GLY A 398 -80.56 55.70 -16.72
CA GLY A 398 -79.47 56.40 -17.48
C GLY A 398 -79.86 56.78 -18.91
N THR A 399 -79.17 57.74 -19.53
CA THR A 399 -79.35 58.11 -20.91
C THR A 399 -78.21 57.58 -21.76
N GLY A 400 -78.50 56.76 -22.71
CA GLY A 400 -77.50 56.23 -23.62
C GLY A 400 -78.07 55.58 -24.88
N THR A 401 -77.33 55.42 -25.90
CA THR A 401 -77.70 54.73 -27.15
C THR A 401 -76.92 53.40 -27.21
N GLY A 402 -77.61 52.29 -27.20
CA GLY A 402 -76.98 50.99 -27.39
C GLY A 402 -77.92 49.97 -28.03
N THR A 403 -77.37 49.01 -28.75
CA THR A 403 -78.09 47.88 -29.30
C THR A 403 -77.83 46.60 -28.48
N GLY A 404 -78.78 46.10 -27.81
CA GLY A 404 -78.68 44.83 -27.08
C GLY A 404 -80.06 44.14 -26.92
N THR A 405 -80.07 42.85 -26.78
CA THR A 405 -81.23 42.04 -26.45
C THR A 405 -81.22 41.64 -24.98
N GLY A 406 -82.04 42.24 -24.17
CA GLY A 406 -82.18 41.89 -22.78
C GLY A 406 -83.57 42.29 -22.28
N THR A 407 -84.04 41.63 -21.23
CA THR A 407 -85.30 42.00 -20.51
C THR A 407 -84.92 42.78 -19.26
N GLY A 408 -85.14 44.06 -19.28
CA GLY A 408 -84.99 44.93 -18.11
C GLY A 408 -86.10 45.94 -17.98
N THR A 409 -86.43 46.38 -16.80
CA THR A 409 -87.31 47.48 -16.55
C THR A 409 -86.51 48.72 -16.19
N GLY A 410 -86.43 49.66 -17.09
CA GLY A 410 -85.79 50.95 -16.87
C GLY A 410 -86.71 52.13 -17.21
N THR A 411 -86.58 53.17 -16.45
CA THR A 411 -87.22 54.46 -16.77
C THR A 411 -86.17 55.41 -17.29
N GLY A 412 -86.20 55.71 -18.60
CA GLY A 412 -85.33 56.68 -19.23
C GLY A 412 -86.14 57.91 -19.71
N THR A 413 -85.45 59.04 -19.70
CA THR A 413 -85.89 60.22 -20.39
C THR A 413 -84.82 60.63 -21.36
#